data_d808b5b1a897f95d6e4638cbee8edb6f
#
_entry.id   d808b5b1a897f95d6e4638cbee8edb6f
#
_cell.length_a   1.000
_cell.length_b   1.000
_cell.length_c   1.000
_cell.angle_alpha   90.00
_cell.angle_beta   90.00
_cell.angle_gamma   90.00
#
_symmetry.space_group_name_H-M   'P 1'
#
loop_
_entity.id
_entity.type
_entity.pdbx_description
1 polymer ?
#
loop_
_entity_poly.entity_id
_entity_poly.type
_entity_poly.pdbx_seq_one_letter_code
_entity_poly.pdbx_strand_id
1 'polypeptide(L)'
;MTRPFKIVLASTSPRRRELMERLGVPFDVIAPEGVEEIQEGDPGEVVTRNASAKASEVACGLSEGLVVGADTVVVVDDVILGKAEDPQEAKAMLEALKGRMHRVLTGLAVVDAKTGRRDVAVVETKVWIHPLTDREIGEYISTGDRWGKRAATPSREPGERSSRGSRAASGTL
;
A
#
# COMPACT_ATOMS: atom_id res chain seq x y z
N MET A 1 -30.04 -19.20 1.98
CA MET A 1 -29.08 -18.35 2.71
C MET A 1 -27.72 -18.55 2.10
N THR A 2 -27.23 -17.58 1.32
CA THR A 2 -25.87 -17.60 0.76
C THR A 2 -24.90 -17.49 1.93
N ARG A 3 -24.02 -18.49 2.12
CA ARG A 3 -22.91 -18.38 3.09
C ARG A 3 -22.11 -17.14 2.71
N PRO A 4 -21.79 -16.24 3.66
CA PRO A 4 -20.91 -15.12 3.37
C PRO A 4 -19.57 -15.69 2.89
N PHE A 5 -19.06 -15.14 1.77
CA PHE A 5 -17.75 -15.52 1.28
C PHE A 5 -16.70 -15.24 2.36
N LYS A 6 -15.86 -16.25 2.67
CA LYS A 6 -14.70 -16.03 3.52
C LYS A 6 -13.69 -15.18 2.74
N ILE A 7 -13.32 -14.02 3.26
CA ILE A 7 -12.30 -13.17 2.67
C ILE A 7 -11.03 -13.29 3.50
N VAL A 8 -9.89 -13.42 2.83
CA VAL A 8 -8.57 -13.51 3.46
C VAL A 8 -7.65 -12.47 2.84
N LEU A 9 -7.00 -11.66 3.66
CA LEU A 9 -5.96 -10.72 3.23
C LEU A 9 -4.59 -11.40 3.33
N ALA A 10 -3.95 -11.64 2.22
CA ALA A 10 -2.58 -12.17 2.12
C ALA A 10 -1.55 -11.04 2.28
N SER A 11 -1.37 -10.54 3.50
CA SER A 11 -0.45 -9.41 3.75
C SER A 11 -0.08 -9.26 5.22
N THR A 12 1.17 -8.86 5.49
CA THR A 12 1.65 -8.42 6.80
C THR A 12 1.55 -6.90 7.00
N SER A 13 1.06 -6.14 5.99
CA SER A 13 1.03 -4.68 6.03
C SER A 13 -0.10 -4.14 6.90
N PRO A 14 0.19 -3.39 7.99
CA PRO A 14 -0.85 -2.76 8.82
C PRO A 14 -1.75 -1.82 8.03
N ARG A 15 -1.20 -1.09 7.06
CA ARG A 15 -1.98 -0.17 6.20
C ARG A 15 -2.99 -0.89 5.33
N ARG A 16 -2.65 -2.05 4.76
CA ARG A 16 -3.59 -2.85 3.97
C ARG A 16 -4.70 -3.43 4.84
N ARG A 17 -4.36 -3.84 6.05
CA ARG A 17 -5.34 -4.26 7.05
C ARG A 17 -6.32 -3.13 7.36
N GLU A 18 -5.83 -1.93 7.68
CA GLU A 18 -6.66 -0.75 7.92
C GLU A 18 -7.57 -0.42 6.73
N LEU A 19 -7.07 -0.52 5.50
CA LEU A 19 -7.88 -0.31 4.29
C LEU A 19 -8.99 -1.35 4.17
N MET A 20 -8.72 -2.63 4.45
CA MET A 20 -9.74 -3.68 4.45
C MET A 20 -10.79 -3.46 5.54
N GLU A 21 -10.39 -3.02 6.74
CA GLU A 21 -11.32 -2.67 7.84
C GLU A 21 -12.29 -1.55 7.42
N ARG A 22 -11.81 -0.55 6.68
CA ARG A 22 -12.65 0.54 6.14
C ARG A 22 -13.70 0.09 5.13
N LEU A 23 -13.51 -1.05 4.49
CA LEU A 23 -14.53 -1.63 3.60
C LEU A 23 -15.72 -2.22 4.36
N GLY A 24 -15.59 -2.43 5.68
CA GLY A 24 -16.68 -2.91 6.53
C GLY A 24 -17.08 -4.36 6.29
N VAL A 25 -16.23 -5.14 5.61
CA VAL A 25 -16.45 -6.58 5.37
C VAL A 25 -15.57 -7.40 6.31
N PRO A 26 -16.08 -8.51 6.89
CA PRO A 26 -15.27 -9.39 7.71
C PRO A 26 -14.19 -10.07 6.88
N PHE A 27 -12.96 -10.13 7.39
CA PHE A 27 -11.82 -10.81 6.75
C PHE A 27 -10.86 -11.37 7.78
N ASP A 28 -10.15 -12.42 7.38
CA ASP A 28 -9.01 -12.96 8.11
C ASP A 28 -7.70 -12.42 7.50
N VAL A 29 -6.61 -12.49 8.26
CA VAL A 29 -5.27 -12.11 7.78
C VAL A 29 -4.37 -13.32 7.85
N ILE A 30 -3.77 -13.69 6.72
CA ILE A 30 -2.75 -14.73 6.63
C ILE A 30 -1.52 -14.12 5.95
N ALA A 31 -0.37 -14.22 6.62
CA ALA A 31 0.89 -13.76 6.04
C ALA A 31 1.33 -14.70 4.91
N PRO A 32 1.65 -14.20 3.72
CA PRO A 32 2.31 -15.03 2.71
C PRO A 32 3.74 -15.35 3.16
N GLU A 33 4.14 -16.60 3.03
CA GLU A 33 5.45 -17.13 3.39
C GLU A 33 6.17 -17.64 2.13
N GLY A 34 7.45 -17.30 1.97
CA GLY A 34 8.27 -17.83 0.88
C GLY A 34 7.98 -17.26 -0.51
N VAL A 35 7.25 -16.17 -0.63
CA VAL A 35 7.05 -15.48 -1.91
C VAL A 35 8.27 -14.62 -2.22
N GLU A 36 9.00 -14.98 -3.28
CA GLU A 36 10.06 -14.17 -3.83
C GLU A 36 9.46 -13.02 -4.66
N GLU A 37 9.65 -11.77 -4.20
CA GLU A 37 9.16 -10.58 -4.88
C GLU A 37 10.08 -10.22 -6.06
N ILE A 38 9.48 -10.04 -7.25
CA ILE A 38 10.19 -9.52 -8.42
C ILE A 38 10.36 -8.01 -8.25
N GLN A 39 11.55 -7.49 -8.55
CA GLN A 39 11.89 -6.07 -8.42
C GLN A 39 12.18 -5.41 -9.78
N GLU A 40 12.33 -6.19 -10.85
CA GLU A 40 12.74 -5.72 -12.17
C GLU A 40 11.69 -6.06 -13.23
N GLY A 41 11.60 -5.21 -14.25
CA GLY A 41 10.68 -5.36 -15.38
C GLY A 41 9.68 -4.23 -15.50
N ASP A 42 8.64 -4.42 -16.30
CA ASP A 42 7.53 -3.45 -16.39
C ASP A 42 6.84 -3.29 -15.03
N PRO A 43 6.70 -2.07 -14.51
CA PRO A 43 6.16 -1.86 -13.16
C PRO A 43 4.74 -2.41 -12.95
N GLY A 44 3.89 -2.36 -13.99
CA GLY A 44 2.54 -2.92 -13.93
C GLY A 44 2.55 -4.44 -13.85
N GLU A 45 3.43 -5.09 -14.62
CA GLU A 45 3.62 -6.53 -14.56
C GLU A 45 4.21 -6.97 -13.22
N VAL A 46 5.20 -6.24 -12.71
CA VAL A 46 5.85 -6.53 -11.42
C VAL A 46 4.81 -6.55 -10.29
N VAL A 47 4.02 -5.47 -10.13
CA VAL A 47 3.03 -5.42 -9.05
C VAL A 47 1.92 -6.46 -9.21
N THR A 48 1.55 -6.78 -10.45
CA THR A 48 0.54 -7.81 -10.74
C THR A 48 1.02 -9.21 -10.38
N ARG A 49 2.25 -9.54 -10.76
CA ARG A 49 2.87 -10.85 -10.47
C ARG A 49 3.08 -11.03 -8.98
N ASN A 50 3.63 -10.03 -8.30
CA ASN A 50 3.86 -10.07 -6.84
C ASN A 50 2.54 -10.18 -6.06
N ALA A 51 1.52 -9.39 -6.43
CA ALA A 51 0.20 -9.48 -5.80
C ALA A 51 -0.42 -10.87 -6.00
N SER A 52 -0.33 -11.39 -7.23
CA SER A 52 -0.84 -12.72 -7.59
C SER A 52 -0.12 -13.84 -6.85
N ALA A 53 1.20 -13.77 -6.76
CA ALA A 53 2.01 -14.76 -6.05
C ALA A 53 1.61 -14.83 -4.56
N LYS A 54 1.48 -13.68 -3.91
CA LYS A 54 1.05 -13.58 -2.50
C LYS A 54 -0.34 -14.16 -2.27
N ALA A 55 -1.30 -13.82 -3.15
CA ALA A 55 -2.66 -14.35 -3.04
C ALA A 55 -2.72 -15.85 -3.32
N SER A 56 -2.03 -16.34 -4.35
CA SER A 56 -2.03 -17.74 -4.72
C SER A 56 -1.37 -18.64 -3.67
N GLU A 57 -0.27 -18.19 -3.09
CA GLU A 57 0.43 -18.94 -2.03
C GLU A 57 -0.50 -19.19 -0.86
N VAL A 58 -1.18 -18.14 -0.36
CA VAL A 58 -2.14 -18.29 0.74
C VAL A 58 -3.36 -19.10 0.33
N ALA A 59 -3.85 -18.93 -0.90
CA ALA A 59 -5.01 -19.67 -1.42
C ALA A 59 -4.75 -21.17 -1.50
N CYS A 60 -3.53 -21.59 -1.80
CA CYS A 60 -3.15 -23.02 -1.85
C CYS A 60 -3.33 -23.74 -0.51
N GLY A 61 -3.26 -23.00 0.62
CA GLY A 61 -3.48 -23.53 1.96
C GLY A 61 -4.95 -23.59 2.41
N LEU A 62 -5.89 -23.15 1.55
CA LEU A 62 -7.31 -23.01 1.89
C LEU A 62 -8.18 -23.91 1.00
N SER A 63 -9.25 -24.48 1.57
CA SER A 63 -10.25 -25.25 0.81
C SER A 63 -11.29 -24.38 0.11
N GLU A 64 -11.54 -23.18 0.60
CA GLU A 64 -12.51 -22.20 0.05
C GLU A 64 -12.21 -20.78 0.55
N GLY A 65 -12.70 -19.78 -0.16
CA GLY A 65 -12.59 -18.36 0.20
C GLY A 65 -11.96 -17.52 -0.92
N LEU A 66 -12.08 -16.21 -0.79
CA LEU A 66 -11.45 -15.25 -1.69
C LEU A 66 -10.21 -14.67 -1.00
N VAL A 67 -9.06 -14.86 -1.61
CA VAL A 67 -7.79 -14.38 -1.08
C VAL A 67 -7.35 -13.13 -1.82
N VAL A 68 -7.15 -12.04 -1.08
CA VAL A 68 -6.73 -10.74 -1.60
C VAL A 68 -5.24 -10.54 -1.35
N GLY A 69 -4.47 -10.45 -2.43
CA GLY A 69 -3.07 -10.07 -2.41
C GLY A 69 -2.88 -8.68 -3.01
N ALA A 70 -1.86 -7.98 -2.56
CA ALA A 70 -1.49 -6.69 -3.11
C ALA A 70 0.02 -6.49 -3.12
N ASP A 71 0.49 -5.70 -4.08
CA ASP A 71 1.87 -5.21 -4.13
C ASP A 71 1.91 -3.74 -4.55
N THR A 72 2.93 -3.00 -4.13
CA THR A 72 3.04 -1.57 -4.43
C THR A 72 4.49 -1.20 -4.68
N VAL A 73 4.73 -0.51 -5.80
CA VAL A 73 6.06 0.01 -6.16
C VAL A 73 6.00 1.51 -6.41
N VAL A 74 7.12 2.18 -6.18
CA VAL A 74 7.35 3.59 -6.54
C VAL A 74 8.22 3.60 -7.80
N VAL A 75 7.85 4.43 -8.77
CA VAL A 75 8.54 4.49 -10.07
C VAL A 75 8.92 5.93 -10.38
N VAL A 76 10.20 6.14 -10.64
CA VAL A 76 10.78 7.42 -11.11
C VAL A 76 11.51 7.17 -12.42
N ASP A 77 11.24 7.99 -13.42
CA ASP A 77 11.87 7.87 -14.75
C ASP A 77 11.87 6.42 -15.30
N ASP A 78 10.71 5.73 -15.12
CA ASP A 78 10.49 4.33 -15.51
C ASP A 78 11.33 3.28 -14.76
N VAL A 79 12.05 3.71 -13.72
CA VAL A 79 12.81 2.81 -12.82
C VAL A 79 12.03 2.56 -11.54
N ILE A 80 11.88 1.29 -11.19
CA ILE A 80 11.29 0.90 -9.90
C ILE A 80 12.30 1.23 -8.80
N LEU A 81 11.88 2.03 -7.82
CA LEU A 81 12.65 2.25 -6.61
C LEU A 81 12.43 1.08 -5.66
N GLY A 82 13.50 0.40 -5.30
CA GLY A 82 13.50 -0.66 -4.29
C GLY A 82 13.13 -0.17 -2.89
N LYS A 83 13.23 -1.05 -1.92
CA LYS A 83 13.14 -0.69 -0.49
C LYS A 83 14.52 -0.28 -0.04
N ALA A 84 14.65 0.89 0.59
CA ALA A 84 15.92 1.26 1.20
C ALA A 84 16.23 0.29 2.36
N GLU A 85 17.43 -0.25 2.37
CA GLU A 85 17.88 -1.17 3.41
C GLU A 85 18.59 -0.42 4.54
N ASP A 86 19.16 0.73 4.23
CA ASP A 86 19.88 1.56 5.18
C ASP A 86 19.53 3.07 5.06
N PRO A 87 19.98 3.92 6.02
CA PRO A 87 19.75 5.36 6.00
C PRO A 87 20.33 6.09 4.79
N GLN A 88 21.41 5.60 4.20
CA GLN A 88 22.06 6.24 3.06
C GLN A 88 21.25 5.99 1.78
N GLU A 89 20.78 4.77 1.57
CA GLU A 89 19.86 4.44 0.49
C GLU A 89 18.54 5.21 0.62
N ALA A 90 18.01 5.33 1.85
CA ALA A 90 16.81 6.12 2.11
C ALA A 90 17.01 7.59 1.74
N LYS A 91 18.17 8.16 2.04
CA LYS A 91 18.52 9.53 1.67
C LYS A 91 18.59 9.69 0.16
N ALA A 92 19.30 8.81 -0.52
CA ALA A 92 19.42 8.84 -1.99
C ALA A 92 18.05 8.73 -2.67
N MET A 93 17.17 7.87 -2.15
CA MET A 93 15.80 7.71 -2.65
C MET A 93 14.98 9.00 -2.47
N LEU A 94 15.03 9.64 -1.30
CA LEU A 94 14.32 10.90 -1.06
C LEU A 94 14.88 12.04 -1.92
N GLU A 95 16.19 12.09 -2.14
CA GLU A 95 16.81 13.05 -3.05
C GLU A 95 16.37 12.85 -4.50
N ALA A 96 16.20 11.60 -4.93
CA ALA A 96 15.67 11.30 -6.26
C ALA A 96 14.20 11.70 -6.42
N LEU A 97 13.43 11.75 -5.34
CA LEU A 97 11.99 12.06 -5.34
C LEU A 97 11.69 13.55 -5.09
N LYS A 98 12.59 14.31 -4.43
CA LYS A 98 12.34 15.69 -4.02
C LYS A 98 12.10 16.62 -5.21
N GLY A 99 11.04 17.43 -5.12
CA GLY A 99 10.66 18.40 -6.14
C GLY A 99 10.22 17.78 -7.47
N ARG A 100 9.91 16.50 -7.49
CA ARG A 100 9.58 15.77 -8.72
C ARG A 100 8.27 14.99 -8.60
N MET A 101 7.69 14.75 -9.77
CA MET A 101 6.58 13.82 -9.91
C MET A 101 7.15 12.40 -10.04
N HIS A 102 6.52 11.48 -9.34
CA HIS A 102 6.75 10.04 -9.49
C HIS A 102 5.42 9.29 -9.58
N ARG A 103 5.46 8.05 -9.97
CA ARG A 103 4.29 7.18 -10.06
C ARG A 103 4.33 6.16 -8.92
N VAL A 104 3.18 5.88 -8.38
CA VAL A 104 2.98 4.78 -7.43
C VAL A 104 2.01 3.81 -8.07
N LEU A 105 2.47 2.60 -8.35
CA LEU A 105 1.63 1.54 -8.90
C LEU A 105 1.29 0.53 -7.80
N THR A 106 0.01 0.19 -7.72
CA THR A 106 -0.48 -0.87 -6.83
C THR A 106 -1.19 -1.93 -7.66
N GLY A 107 -0.66 -3.13 -7.60
CA GLY A 107 -1.30 -4.33 -8.12
C GLY A 107 -2.19 -4.97 -7.04
N LEU A 108 -3.37 -5.40 -7.45
CA LEU A 108 -4.29 -6.19 -6.66
C LEU A 108 -4.55 -7.52 -7.37
N ALA A 109 -4.63 -8.59 -6.60
CA ALA A 109 -5.07 -9.89 -7.08
C ALA A 109 -6.09 -10.48 -6.12
N VAL A 110 -7.17 -11.04 -6.66
CA VAL A 110 -8.14 -11.82 -5.89
C VAL A 110 -8.13 -13.23 -6.45
N VAL A 111 -7.88 -14.21 -5.60
CA VAL A 111 -7.84 -15.62 -5.95
C VAL A 111 -8.95 -16.35 -5.21
N ASP A 112 -9.79 -17.06 -5.95
CA ASP A 112 -10.74 -18.01 -5.39
C ASP A 112 -10.00 -19.30 -5.03
N ALA A 113 -9.86 -19.58 -3.74
CA ALA A 113 -9.11 -20.75 -3.25
C ALA A 113 -9.68 -22.08 -3.70
N LYS A 114 -11.00 -22.15 -3.94
CA LYS A 114 -11.67 -23.39 -4.37
C LYS A 114 -11.45 -23.69 -5.84
N THR A 115 -11.47 -22.67 -6.71
CA THR A 115 -11.45 -22.86 -8.18
C THR A 115 -10.10 -22.49 -8.79
N GLY A 116 -9.24 -21.78 -8.09
CA GLY A 116 -8.00 -21.21 -8.60
C GLY A 116 -8.23 -20.02 -9.56
N ARG A 117 -9.47 -19.61 -9.78
CA ARG A 117 -9.77 -18.45 -10.60
C ARG A 117 -9.15 -17.19 -9.98
N ARG A 118 -8.57 -16.37 -10.84
CA ARG A 118 -7.88 -15.15 -10.43
C ARG A 118 -8.35 -13.96 -11.25
N ASP A 119 -8.64 -12.87 -10.55
CA ASP A 119 -8.88 -11.57 -11.15
C ASP A 119 -7.79 -10.58 -10.65
N VAL A 120 -7.31 -9.70 -11.52
CA VAL A 120 -6.23 -8.76 -11.22
C VAL A 120 -6.58 -7.35 -11.66
N ALA A 121 -6.05 -6.36 -10.95
CA ALA A 121 -6.16 -4.95 -11.32
C ALA A 121 -4.88 -4.21 -10.95
N VAL A 122 -4.57 -3.17 -11.73
CA VAL A 122 -3.47 -2.23 -11.44
C VAL A 122 -4.03 -0.82 -11.34
N VAL A 123 -3.60 -0.10 -10.32
CA VAL A 123 -3.93 1.32 -10.13
C VAL A 123 -2.64 2.12 -10.10
N GLU A 124 -2.57 3.14 -10.94
CA GLU A 124 -1.48 4.11 -10.96
C GLU A 124 -1.92 5.41 -10.30
N THR A 125 -1.08 5.96 -9.44
CA THR A 125 -1.26 7.28 -8.82
C THR A 125 -0.02 8.13 -9.07
N LYS A 126 -0.20 9.35 -9.60
CA LYS A 126 0.87 10.33 -9.73
C LYS A 126 0.99 11.11 -8.44
N VAL A 127 2.19 11.17 -7.90
CA VAL A 127 2.50 11.85 -6.64
C VAL A 127 3.58 12.90 -6.88
N TRP A 128 3.37 14.10 -6.35
CA TRP A 128 4.36 15.17 -6.34
C TRP A 128 4.92 15.34 -4.94
N ILE A 129 6.23 15.26 -4.81
CA ILE A 129 6.91 15.63 -3.57
C ILE A 129 7.41 17.06 -3.73
N HIS A 130 7.08 17.92 -2.78
CA HIS A 130 7.64 19.27 -2.77
C HIS A 130 9.17 19.23 -2.60
N PRO A 131 9.89 20.29 -2.95
CA PRO A 131 11.33 20.36 -2.71
C PRO A 131 11.62 20.21 -1.20
N LEU A 132 12.26 19.08 -0.86
CA LEU A 132 12.68 18.80 0.51
C LEU A 132 14.04 19.43 0.78
N THR A 133 14.22 20.03 1.95
CA THR A 133 15.53 20.44 2.44
C THR A 133 16.29 19.27 3.02
N ASP A 134 17.62 19.35 3.09
CA ASP A 134 18.46 18.31 3.70
C ASP A 134 18.09 18.06 5.17
N ARG A 135 17.62 19.11 5.87
CA ARG A 135 17.13 19.00 7.24
C ARG A 135 15.86 18.13 7.32
N GLU A 136 14.86 18.36 6.45
CA GLU A 136 13.62 17.58 6.41
C GLU A 136 13.89 16.11 6.04
N ILE A 137 14.83 15.88 5.12
CA ILE A 137 15.29 14.53 4.78
C ILE A 137 15.92 13.86 6.01
N GLY A 138 16.80 14.57 6.72
CA GLY A 138 17.45 14.07 7.93
C GLY A 138 16.45 13.75 9.05
N GLU A 139 15.49 14.65 9.29
CA GLU A 139 14.43 14.46 10.28
C GLU A 139 13.56 13.22 9.92
N TYR A 140 13.20 13.06 8.65
CA TYR A 140 12.44 11.90 8.19
C TYR A 140 13.21 10.58 8.41
N ILE A 141 14.49 10.54 8.06
CA ILE A 141 15.33 9.35 8.25
C ILE A 141 15.48 9.00 9.73
N SER A 142 15.59 10.01 10.61
CA SER A 142 15.76 9.80 12.05
C SER A 142 14.53 9.19 12.73
N THR A 143 13.34 9.26 12.09
CA THR A 143 12.11 8.65 12.64
C THR A 143 12.17 7.12 12.65
N GLY A 144 13.11 6.51 11.94
CA GLY A 144 13.24 5.05 11.83
C GLY A 144 12.06 4.38 11.12
N ASP A 145 11.13 5.14 10.56
CA ASP A 145 10.05 4.59 9.75
C ASP A 145 10.65 3.85 8.53
N ARG A 146 10.14 2.66 8.26
CA ARG A 146 10.63 1.85 7.13
C ARG A 146 10.56 2.66 5.84
N TRP A 147 11.72 3.11 5.41
CA TRP A 147 11.93 3.98 4.27
C TRP A 147 11.32 3.38 3.00
N GLY A 148 10.73 4.23 2.15
CA GLY A 148 10.04 3.81 0.92
C GLY A 148 8.55 3.47 1.07
N LYS A 149 8.05 3.14 2.27
CA LYS A 149 6.61 2.88 2.46
C LYS A 149 5.78 4.15 2.67
N ARG A 150 6.39 5.27 3.09
CA ARG A 150 5.69 6.55 3.29
C ARG A 150 5.82 7.52 2.12
N ALA A 151 6.82 7.38 1.27
CA ALA A 151 6.92 8.19 0.06
C ALA A 151 5.72 7.99 -0.89
N ALA A 152 5.02 6.87 -0.75
CA ALA A 152 3.79 6.55 -1.46
C ALA A 152 2.51 7.08 -0.79
N THR A 153 2.60 7.73 0.38
CA THR A 153 1.42 8.26 1.08
C THR A 153 1.49 9.77 1.08
N PRO A 154 0.55 10.50 0.47
CA PRO A 154 0.53 11.96 0.54
C PRO A 154 0.47 12.38 2.01
N SER A 155 1.44 13.21 2.42
CA SER A 155 1.45 13.83 3.73
C SER A 155 0.16 14.63 3.88
N ARG A 156 -0.66 14.33 4.88
CA ARG A 156 -1.69 15.28 5.31
C ARG A 156 -0.94 16.53 5.74
N GLU A 157 -1.29 17.66 5.15
CA GLU A 157 -0.77 18.95 5.60
C GLU A 157 -0.97 19.10 7.11
N PRO A 158 0.04 19.58 7.87
CA PRO A 158 -0.14 19.91 9.28
C PRO A 158 -0.93 21.24 9.35
N GLY A 159 -2.25 21.18 9.17
CA GLY A 159 -3.08 22.40 9.14
C GLY A 159 -4.57 22.18 9.22
N GLU A 160 -5.12 21.05 8.90
CA GLU A 160 -6.55 20.80 9.11
C GLU A 160 -6.85 20.43 10.56
N ARG A 161 -6.83 21.44 11.44
CA ARG A 161 -7.56 21.38 12.70
C ARG A 161 -9.04 21.29 12.36
N SER A 162 -9.64 20.16 12.66
CA SER A 162 -11.07 19.98 12.73
C SER A 162 -11.72 21.11 13.54
N SER A 163 -12.24 22.13 12.87
CA SER A 163 -13.17 23.06 13.46
C SER A 163 -14.50 22.34 13.63
N ARG A 164 -14.64 21.54 14.67
CA ARG A 164 -15.97 21.19 15.19
C ARG A 164 -16.57 22.46 15.76
N GLY A 165 -17.31 23.17 14.91
CA GLY A 165 -18.19 24.23 15.33
C GLY A 165 -19.24 23.66 16.27
N SER A 166 -19.14 23.97 17.54
CA SER A 166 -20.22 23.87 18.49
C SER A 166 -21.30 24.85 18.08
N ARG A 167 -22.37 24.39 17.45
CA ARG A 167 -23.63 25.15 17.44
C ARG A 167 -24.34 24.90 18.75
N ALA A 168 -24.21 25.84 19.66
CA ALA A 168 -25.10 25.99 20.77
C ALA A 168 -26.52 26.29 20.20
N ALA A 169 -27.45 25.44 20.50
CA ALA A 169 -28.87 25.74 20.34
C ALA A 169 -29.27 26.67 21.48
N SER A 170 -29.50 27.93 21.20
CA SER A 170 -30.36 28.79 22.06
C SER A 170 -31.78 28.68 21.55
N GLY A 171 -32.62 28.02 22.35
CA GLY A 171 -34.02 28.07 22.20
C GLY A 171 -34.57 29.39 22.70
N THR A 172 -35.70 29.80 22.15
CA THR A 172 -36.71 30.56 22.89
C THR A 172 -38.04 30.54 22.10
N LEU A 173 -39.10 30.19 22.82
CA LEU A 173 -40.54 30.25 22.60
C LEU A 173 -41.18 29.11 21.86
#